data_5a068ccb4122bc4b59fb56a998714aa4
#
_entry.id   5a068ccb4122bc4b59fb56a998714aa4
#
_cell.length_a   1.000
_cell.length_b   1.000
_cell.length_c   1.000
_cell.angle_alpha   90.00
_cell.angle_beta   90.00
_cell.angle_gamma   90.00
#
_symmetry.space_group_name_H-M   'P 1'
#
loop_
_entity.id
_entity.type
_entity.pdbx_description
1 polymer ?
#
loop_
_entity_poly.entity_id
_entity_poly.type
_entity_poly.pdbx_seq_one_letter_code
_entity_poly.pdbx_strand_id
1 'polypeptide(L)'
;MENLKKNPLSLQLNVEDFAPASNDEKKSLVVMRESVNFWKDGMRRLRKNKIAMVSLVVILLIAFMAYVLPSFWPYSYEQQIKGSNNLAPFEYSAAEQKLIDQGENVFPHILGTDRMGRDFAVRVMMGTRVSLSVGLLASVLVLLIGATYGAISAFAGGWIDNIMMRITDILYTIPDILLIILLAMAIKEPLEALATKPGFGWMQKLGPNMVSIFIIFALLYWVGMARIVRSQVLTLKESEYVTAARALGASGGRIIKKHLLTNCMGTLIVTTTLQIPSSIFTESYLSFLGLGVAAPMPSLGSLATDAVKGMNTYPVLLIAPALMISVMILVFNLFGDGLRDAFDPKLKS
;
A
#
# COMPACT_ATOMS: atom_id res chain seq x y z
N MET A 1 -26.73 65.43 0.14
CA MET A 1 -25.94 64.87 1.28
C MET A 1 -25.09 63.76 0.75
N GLU A 2 -23.79 64.02 0.72
CA GLU A 2 -22.76 63.16 0.11
C GLU A 2 -22.67 61.83 0.85
N ASN A 3 -22.80 60.72 0.12
CA ASN A 3 -22.50 59.39 0.61
C ASN A 3 -20.98 59.25 0.84
N LEU A 4 -20.54 59.62 2.01
CA LEU A 4 -19.16 59.36 2.47
C LEU A 4 -18.96 57.83 2.49
N LYS A 5 -18.16 57.32 1.54
CA LYS A 5 -17.71 55.92 1.54
C LYS A 5 -17.10 55.60 2.91
N LYS A 6 -17.78 54.77 3.69
CA LYS A 6 -17.24 54.28 4.98
C LYS A 6 -15.87 53.64 4.76
N ASN A 7 -14.89 54.14 5.52
CA ASN A 7 -13.55 53.50 5.57
C ASN A 7 -13.71 52.13 6.26
N PRO A 8 -13.43 51.01 5.61
CA PRO A 8 -13.63 49.68 6.20
C PRO A 8 -12.78 49.43 7.47
N LEU A 9 -11.83 50.30 7.78
CA LEU A 9 -11.01 50.26 9.01
C LEU A 9 -11.45 51.22 10.09
N SER A 10 -12.57 51.97 9.89
CA SER A 10 -13.08 52.88 10.92
C SER A 10 -14.06 52.16 11.85
N LEU A 11 -13.83 52.30 13.16
CA LEU A 11 -14.76 51.82 14.21
C LEU A 11 -15.98 52.75 14.42
N GLN A 12 -16.27 53.65 13.48
CA GLN A 12 -17.46 54.50 13.55
C GLN A 12 -18.70 53.70 13.16
N LEU A 13 -19.43 53.25 14.17
CA LEU A 13 -20.71 52.55 14.05
C LEU A 13 -21.83 53.57 14.04
N ASN A 14 -22.75 53.49 13.07
CA ASN A 14 -23.98 54.27 13.07
C ASN A 14 -25.08 53.51 13.81
N VAL A 15 -26.09 54.22 14.30
CA VAL A 15 -27.26 53.63 14.98
C VAL A 15 -27.96 52.58 14.08
N GLU A 16 -27.94 52.80 12.76
CA GLU A 16 -28.47 51.88 11.75
C GLU A 16 -27.73 50.54 11.67
N ASP A 17 -26.43 50.46 12.05
CA ASP A 17 -25.63 49.25 12.08
C ASP A 17 -26.10 48.31 13.21
N PHE A 18 -26.91 48.79 14.15
CA PHE A 18 -27.54 48.02 15.23
C PHE A 18 -29.01 47.66 14.94
N ALA A 19 -29.52 47.95 13.75
CA ALA A 19 -30.86 47.52 13.38
C ALA A 19 -30.93 45.97 13.31
N PRO A 20 -32.06 45.36 13.72
CA PRO A 20 -32.18 43.90 13.63
C PRO A 20 -31.97 43.43 12.20
N ALA A 21 -31.09 42.44 12.01
CA ALA A 21 -30.80 41.88 10.71
C ALA A 21 -32.07 41.43 9.99
N SER A 22 -32.15 41.67 8.70
CA SER A 22 -33.28 41.28 7.85
C SER A 22 -33.47 39.74 7.87
N ASN A 23 -34.67 39.25 7.54
CA ASN A 23 -34.93 37.82 7.50
C ASN A 23 -34.05 37.06 6.50
N ASP A 24 -33.55 37.73 5.47
CA ASP A 24 -32.66 37.13 4.48
C ASP A 24 -31.18 37.09 4.97
N GLU A 25 -30.75 38.12 5.70
CA GLU A 25 -29.46 38.09 6.41
C GLU A 25 -29.44 37.03 7.52
N LYS A 26 -30.54 36.88 8.29
CA LYS A 26 -30.69 35.80 9.27
C LYS A 26 -30.65 34.42 8.62
N LYS A 27 -31.26 34.24 7.44
CA LYS A 27 -31.18 32.99 6.70
C LYS A 27 -29.76 32.69 6.18
N SER A 28 -29.03 33.72 5.76
CA SER A 28 -27.60 33.52 5.31
C SER A 28 -26.65 33.12 6.44
N LEU A 29 -26.94 33.60 7.68
CA LEU A 29 -26.19 33.22 8.89
C LEU A 29 -26.56 31.83 9.44
N VAL A 30 -27.72 31.28 9.09
CA VAL A 30 -28.26 30.02 9.63
C VAL A 30 -28.00 28.81 8.69
N VAL A 31 -27.40 28.97 7.53
CA VAL A 31 -26.94 27.83 6.76
C VAL A 31 -25.73 27.21 7.46
N MET A 32 -25.95 26.68 8.67
CA MET A 32 -25.04 25.67 9.21
C MET A 32 -25.01 24.51 8.22
N ARG A 33 -23.90 24.36 7.50
CA ARG A 33 -23.65 23.14 6.74
C ARG A 33 -23.90 21.98 7.69
N GLU A 34 -24.75 21.02 7.31
CA GLU A 34 -24.97 19.79 8.08
C GLU A 34 -23.58 19.22 8.47
N SER A 35 -23.43 18.85 9.74
CA SER A 35 -22.20 18.23 10.24
C SER A 35 -21.98 16.90 9.50
N VAL A 36 -21.20 16.94 8.44
CA VAL A 36 -20.93 15.75 7.63
C VAL A 36 -19.84 14.95 8.32
N ASN A 37 -20.11 13.69 8.58
CA ASN A 37 -19.11 12.78 9.13
C ASN A 37 -17.88 12.73 8.20
N PHE A 38 -16.66 12.84 8.76
CA PHE A 38 -15.38 12.81 8.07
C PHE A 38 -15.31 11.71 6.98
N TRP A 39 -15.75 10.51 7.32
CA TRP A 39 -15.77 9.37 6.40
C TRP A 39 -16.75 9.53 5.24
N LYS A 40 -17.93 10.05 5.51
CA LYS A 40 -18.97 10.27 4.50
C LYS A 40 -18.54 11.35 3.50
N ASP A 41 -17.91 12.41 3.97
CA ASP A 41 -17.40 13.49 3.11
C ASP A 41 -16.22 13.01 2.26
N GLY A 42 -15.23 12.36 2.87
CA GLY A 42 -14.09 11.78 2.15
C GLY A 42 -14.52 10.79 1.06
N MET A 43 -15.44 9.87 1.38
CA MET A 43 -15.96 8.92 0.40
C MET A 43 -16.76 9.61 -0.72
N ARG A 44 -17.53 10.66 -0.40
CA ARG A 44 -18.24 11.46 -1.40
C ARG A 44 -17.27 12.15 -2.38
N ARG A 45 -16.17 12.71 -1.87
CA ARG A 45 -15.12 13.36 -2.68
C ARG A 45 -14.37 12.33 -3.53
N LEU A 46 -14.00 11.20 -2.95
CA LEU A 46 -13.32 10.10 -3.66
C LEU A 46 -14.16 9.63 -4.85
N ARG A 47 -15.47 9.43 -4.67
CA ARG A 47 -16.37 9.02 -5.75
C ARG A 47 -16.48 10.04 -6.90
N LYS A 48 -16.18 11.31 -6.64
CA LYS A 48 -16.15 12.36 -7.68
C LYS A 48 -14.85 12.37 -8.47
N ASN A 49 -13.75 11.82 -7.91
CA ASN A 49 -12.48 11.71 -8.59
C ASN A 49 -12.50 10.49 -9.54
N LYS A 50 -12.66 10.76 -10.83
CA LYS A 50 -12.78 9.72 -11.87
C LYS A 50 -11.51 8.86 -11.95
N ILE A 51 -10.33 9.46 -11.81
CA ILE A 51 -9.03 8.75 -11.89
C ILE A 51 -8.94 7.76 -10.74
N ALA A 52 -9.23 8.19 -9.50
CA ALA A 52 -9.22 7.32 -8.34
C ALA A 52 -10.23 6.17 -8.45
N MET A 53 -11.42 6.43 -9.00
CA MET A 53 -12.44 5.39 -9.19
C MET A 53 -12.05 4.39 -10.27
N VAL A 54 -11.46 4.83 -11.39
CA VAL A 54 -10.93 3.92 -12.41
C VAL A 54 -9.79 3.09 -11.83
N SER A 55 -8.86 3.69 -11.10
CA SER A 55 -7.77 2.98 -10.44
C SER A 55 -8.28 1.93 -9.45
N LEU A 56 -9.31 2.26 -8.67
CA LEU A 56 -9.96 1.31 -7.76
C LEU A 56 -10.54 0.11 -8.51
N VAL A 57 -11.23 0.34 -9.62
CA VAL A 57 -11.78 -0.75 -10.46
C VAL A 57 -10.66 -1.63 -10.99
N VAL A 58 -9.56 -1.04 -11.49
CA VAL A 58 -8.40 -1.82 -11.97
C VAL A 58 -7.76 -2.62 -10.83
N ILE A 59 -7.61 -2.05 -9.62
CA ILE A 59 -7.12 -2.76 -8.44
C ILE A 59 -8.01 -3.96 -8.12
N LEU A 60 -9.34 -3.80 -8.16
CA LEU A 60 -10.29 -4.88 -7.91
C LEU A 60 -10.21 -5.97 -8.99
N LEU A 61 -10.02 -5.60 -10.26
CA LEU A 61 -9.80 -6.56 -11.35
C LEU A 61 -8.50 -7.33 -11.17
N ILE A 62 -7.41 -6.66 -10.79
CA ILE A 62 -6.12 -7.32 -10.47
C ILE A 62 -6.30 -8.27 -9.28
N ALA A 63 -6.98 -7.85 -8.23
CA ALA A 63 -7.26 -8.71 -7.08
C ALA A 63 -8.12 -9.93 -7.47
N PHE A 64 -9.15 -9.74 -8.28
CA PHE A 64 -9.95 -10.83 -8.82
C PHE A 64 -9.11 -11.82 -9.63
N MET A 65 -8.28 -11.30 -10.55
CA MET A 65 -7.36 -12.10 -11.36
C MET A 65 -6.36 -12.87 -10.49
N ALA A 66 -5.86 -12.27 -9.39
CA ALA A 66 -4.86 -12.90 -8.52
C ALA A 66 -5.45 -13.94 -7.55
N TYR A 67 -6.63 -13.68 -6.99
CA TYR A 67 -7.18 -14.49 -5.89
C TYR A 67 -8.30 -15.43 -6.30
N VAL A 68 -9.06 -15.08 -7.34
CA VAL A 68 -10.25 -15.82 -7.74
C VAL A 68 -10.00 -16.63 -9.00
N LEU A 69 -9.47 -16.01 -10.04
CA LEU A 69 -9.31 -16.63 -11.36
C LEU A 69 -8.44 -17.90 -11.36
N PRO A 70 -7.32 -18.01 -10.58
CA PRO A 70 -6.52 -19.25 -10.54
C PRO A 70 -7.27 -20.47 -10.07
N SER A 71 -8.36 -20.31 -9.28
CA SER A 71 -9.20 -21.43 -8.80
C SER A 71 -10.06 -22.05 -9.90
N PHE A 72 -10.29 -21.30 -10.98
CA PHE A 72 -11.08 -21.76 -12.14
C PHE A 72 -10.19 -22.04 -13.35
N TRP A 73 -8.86 -21.81 -13.22
CA TRP A 73 -7.93 -22.04 -14.31
C TRP A 73 -7.65 -23.53 -14.47
N PRO A 74 -7.59 -24.07 -15.71
CA PRO A 74 -7.42 -25.51 -15.93
C PRO A 74 -6.05 -26.04 -15.51
N TYR A 75 -5.04 -25.17 -15.48
CA TYR A 75 -3.65 -25.52 -15.14
C TYR A 75 -3.28 -25.05 -13.74
N SER A 76 -2.49 -25.89 -13.01
CA SER A 76 -1.84 -25.45 -11.77
C SER A 76 -0.51 -24.74 -12.07
N TYR A 77 -0.18 -23.78 -11.24
CA TYR A 77 1.10 -23.02 -11.37
C TYR A 77 2.35 -23.88 -11.17
N GLU A 78 2.22 -25.08 -10.57
CA GLU A 78 3.30 -26.06 -10.37
C GLU A 78 3.32 -27.14 -11.45
N GLN A 79 2.24 -27.36 -12.15
CA GLN A 79 2.07 -28.43 -13.11
C GLN A 79 3.02 -28.28 -14.30
N GLN A 80 3.88 -29.25 -14.50
CA GLN A 80 4.81 -29.32 -15.62
C GLN A 80 4.23 -30.25 -16.70
N ILE A 81 4.06 -29.73 -17.91
CA ILE A 81 3.56 -30.50 -19.04
C ILE A 81 4.74 -30.91 -19.91
N LYS A 82 5.00 -32.21 -19.99
CA LYS A 82 6.13 -32.74 -20.76
C LYS A 82 5.96 -32.41 -22.25
N GLY A 83 7.00 -31.85 -22.85
CA GLY A 83 6.99 -31.47 -24.28
C GLY A 83 6.41 -30.09 -24.58
N SER A 84 5.87 -29.39 -23.57
CA SER A 84 5.31 -28.04 -23.72
C SER A 84 6.26 -26.94 -23.22
N ASN A 85 7.59 -27.14 -23.38
CA ASN A 85 8.62 -26.19 -22.93
C ASN A 85 8.68 -24.96 -23.84
N ASN A 86 8.61 -23.75 -23.26
CA ASN A 86 8.74 -22.48 -23.96
C ASN A 86 7.81 -22.31 -25.17
N LEU A 87 6.55 -22.78 -25.06
CA LEU A 87 5.55 -22.55 -26.08
C LEU A 87 5.25 -21.03 -26.18
N ALA A 88 5.02 -20.58 -27.40
CA ALA A 88 4.54 -19.21 -27.64
C ALA A 88 3.09 -19.04 -27.13
N PRO A 89 2.61 -17.81 -26.95
CA PRO A 89 1.20 -17.57 -26.66
C PRO A 89 0.27 -18.25 -27.65
N PHE A 90 -0.74 -18.96 -27.12
CA PHE A 90 -1.73 -19.76 -27.87
C PHE A 90 -1.16 -20.93 -28.68
N GLU A 91 0.10 -21.29 -28.49
CA GLU A 91 0.72 -22.46 -29.13
C GLU A 91 0.44 -23.73 -28.31
N TYR A 92 0.29 -24.86 -29.02
CA TYR A 92 0.13 -26.19 -28.43
C TYR A 92 1.35 -27.04 -28.70
N SER A 93 1.72 -27.88 -27.77
CA SER A 93 2.75 -28.90 -27.98
C SER A 93 2.27 -30.00 -28.94
N ALA A 94 3.19 -30.78 -29.49
CA ALA A 94 2.86 -31.91 -30.36
C ALA A 94 2.00 -32.98 -29.65
N ALA A 95 2.11 -33.08 -28.31
CA ALA A 95 1.28 -33.98 -27.51
C ALA A 95 -0.15 -33.45 -27.35
N GLU A 96 -0.31 -32.18 -27.08
CA GLU A 96 -1.61 -31.50 -26.98
C GLU A 96 -2.35 -31.46 -28.31
N GLN A 97 -1.62 -31.22 -29.41
CA GLN A 97 -2.21 -31.24 -30.74
C GLN A 97 -2.82 -32.62 -31.07
N LYS A 98 -2.16 -33.73 -30.66
CA LYS A 98 -2.71 -35.06 -30.85
C LYS A 98 -3.99 -35.28 -30.04
N LEU A 99 -4.10 -34.73 -28.84
CA LEU A 99 -5.31 -34.79 -28.04
C LEU A 99 -6.48 -34.02 -28.71
N ILE A 100 -6.16 -32.83 -29.26
CA ILE A 100 -7.12 -32.04 -30.02
C ILE A 100 -7.59 -32.77 -31.28
N ASP A 101 -6.68 -33.43 -31.99
CA ASP A 101 -7.00 -34.23 -33.18
C ASP A 101 -7.87 -35.47 -32.83
N GLN A 102 -7.80 -35.96 -31.59
CA GLN A 102 -8.67 -37.03 -31.03
C GLN A 102 -10.02 -36.49 -30.53
N GLY A 103 -10.25 -35.15 -30.61
CA GLY A 103 -11.52 -34.54 -30.19
C GLY A 103 -11.55 -34.12 -28.72
N GLU A 104 -10.41 -34.15 -28.00
CA GLU A 104 -10.33 -33.62 -26.66
C GLU A 104 -10.23 -32.09 -26.64
N ASN A 105 -10.87 -31.47 -25.67
CA ASN A 105 -10.82 -30.00 -25.53
C ASN A 105 -9.65 -29.58 -24.64
N VAL A 106 -8.55 -29.17 -25.26
CA VAL A 106 -7.36 -28.67 -24.55
C VAL A 106 -7.42 -27.15 -24.45
N PHE A 107 -7.34 -26.60 -23.24
CA PHE A 107 -7.36 -25.16 -23.02
C PHE A 107 -6.04 -24.53 -23.54
N PRO A 108 -6.08 -23.42 -24.28
CA PRO A 108 -4.88 -22.80 -24.82
C PRO A 108 -4.02 -22.13 -23.75
N HIS A 109 -2.70 -22.19 -23.92
CA HIS A 109 -1.74 -21.44 -23.10
C HIS A 109 -1.72 -19.97 -23.52
N ILE A 110 -2.54 -19.11 -22.86
CA ILE A 110 -2.77 -17.71 -23.26
C ILE A 110 -1.47 -16.89 -23.33
N LEU A 111 -0.56 -17.07 -22.36
CA LEU A 111 0.76 -16.44 -22.32
C LEU A 111 1.89 -17.42 -22.68
N GLY A 112 1.55 -18.58 -23.23
CA GLY A 112 2.51 -19.65 -23.48
C GLY A 112 2.94 -20.37 -22.22
N THR A 113 4.08 -21.04 -22.27
CA THR A 113 4.64 -21.82 -21.18
C THR A 113 6.07 -21.39 -20.86
N ASP A 114 6.53 -21.69 -19.65
CA ASP A 114 7.89 -21.45 -19.24
C ASP A 114 8.85 -22.61 -19.67
N ARG A 115 10.13 -22.51 -19.27
CA ARG A 115 11.15 -23.51 -19.59
C ARG A 115 10.85 -24.90 -19.05
N MET A 116 10.02 -24.99 -18.02
CA MET A 116 9.63 -26.26 -17.40
C MET A 116 8.28 -26.78 -17.93
N GLY A 117 7.70 -26.13 -18.95
CA GLY A 117 6.39 -26.48 -19.50
C GLY A 117 5.23 -26.14 -18.58
N ARG A 118 5.37 -25.16 -17.69
CA ARG A 118 4.29 -24.69 -16.81
C ARG A 118 3.54 -23.56 -17.49
N ASP A 119 2.21 -23.54 -17.39
CA ASP A 119 1.39 -22.47 -17.94
C ASP A 119 1.77 -21.12 -17.35
N PHE A 120 2.13 -20.16 -18.21
CA PHE A 120 2.69 -18.91 -17.77
C PHE A 120 1.62 -17.92 -17.30
N ALA A 121 0.39 -18.02 -17.81
CA ALA A 121 -0.70 -17.14 -17.37
C ALA A 121 -1.05 -17.36 -15.91
N VAL A 122 -1.25 -18.62 -15.48
CA VAL A 122 -1.54 -18.92 -14.08
C VAL A 122 -0.35 -18.58 -13.17
N ARG A 123 0.88 -18.69 -13.66
CA ARG A 123 2.07 -18.27 -12.91
C ARG A 123 2.13 -16.76 -12.69
N VAL A 124 1.75 -15.95 -13.69
CA VAL A 124 1.63 -14.49 -13.53
C VAL A 124 0.50 -14.14 -12.56
N MET A 125 -0.65 -14.81 -12.63
CA MET A 125 -1.75 -14.62 -11.65
C MET A 125 -1.29 -14.92 -10.22
N MET A 126 -0.61 -16.05 -10.01
CA MET A 126 -0.09 -16.44 -8.70
C MET A 126 1.05 -15.50 -8.23
N GLY A 127 1.92 -15.09 -9.15
CA GLY A 127 2.95 -14.09 -8.86
C GLY A 127 2.34 -12.75 -8.43
N THR A 128 1.28 -12.30 -9.09
CA THR A 128 0.50 -11.12 -8.72
C THR A 128 -0.11 -11.28 -7.32
N ARG A 129 -0.69 -12.45 -7.02
CA ARG A 129 -1.22 -12.76 -5.69
C ARG A 129 -0.17 -12.63 -4.60
N VAL A 130 1.03 -13.18 -4.82
CA VAL A 130 2.13 -13.14 -3.85
C VAL A 130 2.61 -11.70 -3.66
N SER A 131 2.95 -10.99 -4.73
CA SER A 131 3.45 -9.61 -4.65
C SER A 131 2.42 -8.65 -4.03
N LEU A 132 1.12 -8.81 -4.36
CA LEU A 132 0.04 -8.02 -3.77
C LEU A 132 -0.14 -8.34 -2.27
N SER A 133 -0.09 -9.62 -1.89
CA SER A 133 -0.17 -10.02 -0.47
C SER A 133 0.98 -9.44 0.34
N VAL A 134 2.21 -9.50 -0.19
CA VAL A 134 3.40 -8.91 0.45
C VAL A 134 3.22 -7.41 0.59
N GLY A 135 2.82 -6.71 -0.47
CA GLY A 135 2.60 -5.27 -0.45
C GLY A 135 1.57 -4.83 0.61
N LEU A 136 0.44 -5.53 0.68
CA LEU A 136 -0.61 -5.25 1.66
C LEU A 136 -0.17 -5.54 3.10
N LEU A 137 0.40 -6.72 3.37
CA LEU A 137 0.84 -7.08 4.71
C LEU A 137 2.00 -6.21 5.19
N ALA A 138 2.97 -5.91 4.33
CA ALA A 138 4.07 -5.00 4.65
C ALA A 138 3.56 -3.60 5.00
N SER A 139 2.61 -3.05 4.23
CA SER A 139 2.05 -1.72 4.53
C SER A 139 1.32 -1.67 5.87
N VAL A 140 0.63 -2.74 6.26
CA VAL A 140 0.00 -2.86 7.58
C VAL A 140 1.05 -2.91 8.70
N LEU A 141 2.13 -3.69 8.53
CA LEU A 141 3.24 -3.74 9.50
C LEU A 141 3.89 -2.36 9.68
N VAL A 142 4.17 -1.68 8.57
CA VAL A 142 4.74 -0.32 8.55
C VAL A 142 3.81 0.67 9.26
N LEU A 143 2.51 0.59 9.02
CA LEU A 143 1.51 1.41 9.70
C LEU A 143 1.52 1.15 11.21
N LEU A 144 1.43 -0.09 11.65
CA LEU A 144 1.34 -0.43 13.07
C LEU A 144 2.60 0.00 13.83
N ILE A 145 3.78 -0.28 13.30
CA ILE A 145 5.04 0.08 13.96
C ILE A 145 5.27 1.58 13.88
N GLY A 146 5.17 2.17 12.70
CA GLY A 146 5.47 3.58 12.47
C GLY A 146 4.48 4.53 13.17
N ALA A 147 3.18 4.22 13.12
CA ALA A 147 2.18 5.04 13.79
C ALA A 147 2.34 5.01 15.31
N THR A 148 2.59 3.83 15.90
CA THR A 148 2.81 3.72 17.35
C THR A 148 4.10 4.40 17.78
N TYR A 149 5.20 4.16 17.06
CA TYR A 149 6.48 4.77 17.36
C TYR A 149 6.44 6.31 17.25
N GLY A 150 5.93 6.84 16.14
CA GLY A 150 5.81 8.28 15.92
C GLY A 150 4.89 8.97 16.92
N ALA A 151 3.76 8.32 17.27
CA ALA A 151 2.82 8.87 18.24
C ALA A 151 3.40 8.90 19.66
N ILE A 152 4.09 7.83 20.09
CA ILE A 152 4.75 7.77 21.41
C ILE A 152 5.84 8.82 21.49
N SER A 153 6.72 8.92 20.48
CA SER A 153 7.80 9.89 20.39
C SER A 153 7.28 11.31 20.56
N ALA A 154 6.31 11.72 19.73
CA ALA A 154 5.75 13.07 19.77
C ALA A 154 4.99 13.39 21.05
N PHE A 155 4.27 12.43 21.63
CA PHE A 155 3.51 12.62 22.85
C PHE A 155 4.41 12.75 24.06
N ALA A 156 5.44 11.91 24.20
CA ALA A 156 6.42 11.96 25.27
C ALA A 156 7.24 13.26 25.23
N GLY A 157 7.69 13.64 24.05
CA GLY A 157 8.49 14.86 23.86
C GLY A 157 9.86 14.83 24.56
N GLY A 158 10.51 15.96 24.62
CA GLY A 158 11.78 16.16 25.34
C GLY A 158 12.89 15.18 24.91
N TRP A 159 13.61 14.62 25.89
CA TRP A 159 14.74 13.73 25.64
C TRP A 159 14.34 12.38 25.02
N ILE A 160 13.14 11.88 25.37
CA ILE A 160 12.60 10.61 24.80
C ILE A 160 12.41 10.76 23.28
N ASP A 161 11.73 11.84 22.88
CA ASP A 161 11.54 12.14 21.45
C ASP A 161 12.89 12.29 20.73
N ASN A 162 13.86 12.96 21.33
CA ASN A 162 15.19 13.13 20.76
C ASN A 162 15.91 11.81 20.57
N ILE A 163 15.89 10.88 21.55
CA ILE A 163 16.52 9.57 21.41
C ILE A 163 15.81 8.74 20.34
N MET A 164 14.46 8.68 20.39
CA MET A 164 13.69 7.94 19.41
C MET A 164 13.96 8.44 18.00
N MET A 165 14.03 9.75 17.77
CA MET A 165 14.34 10.31 16.45
C MET A 165 15.79 10.06 16.04
N ARG A 166 16.76 10.04 16.95
CA ARG A 166 18.14 9.67 16.63
C ARG A 166 18.25 8.23 16.10
N ILE A 167 17.47 7.30 16.67
CA ILE A 167 17.42 5.94 16.14
C ILE A 167 16.89 5.94 14.69
N THR A 168 15.82 6.70 14.42
CA THR A 168 15.30 6.83 13.04
C THR A 168 16.29 7.49 12.09
N ASP A 169 17.06 8.46 12.58
CA ASP A 169 18.07 9.17 11.77
C ASP A 169 19.22 8.24 11.38
N ILE A 170 19.69 7.40 12.32
CA ILE A 170 20.74 6.39 12.05
C ILE A 170 20.28 5.42 10.97
N LEU A 171 19.06 4.89 11.09
CA LEU A 171 18.51 3.96 10.10
C LEU A 171 18.36 4.62 8.72
N TYR A 172 18.03 5.91 8.68
CA TYR A 172 17.79 6.65 7.43
C TYR A 172 19.09 7.12 6.75
N THR A 173 20.22 7.13 7.47
CA THR A 173 21.51 7.56 6.91
C THR A 173 22.14 6.49 6.02
N ILE A 174 21.82 5.22 6.25
CA ILE A 174 22.34 4.11 5.46
C ILE A 174 21.46 3.95 4.20
N PRO A 175 22.06 3.79 3.00
CA PRO A 175 21.28 3.49 1.81
C PRO A 175 20.42 2.23 2.02
N ASP A 176 19.09 2.40 1.91
CA ASP A 176 18.10 1.39 2.24
C ASP A 176 18.32 0.07 1.47
N ILE A 177 18.60 0.14 0.16
CA ILE A 177 18.86 -1.03 -0.69
C ILE A 177 20.03 -1.87 -0.16
N LEU A 178 21.13 -1.23 0.25
CA LEU A 178 22.29 -1.96 0.80
C LEU A 178 21.94 -2.67 2.10
N LEU A 179 21.22 -1.97 2.98
CA LEU A 179 20.81 -2.53 4.26
C LEU A 179 19.82 -3.68 4.10
N ILE A 180 18.89 -3.56 3.14
CA ILE A 180 17.93 -4.61 2.79
C ILE A 180 18.65 -5.88 2.29
N ILE A 181 19.60 -5.74 1.35
CA ILE A 181 20.36 -6.86 0.81
C ILE A 181 21.16 -7.54 1.90
N LEU A 182 21.88 -6.78 2.74
CA LEU A 182 22.66 -7.31 3.84
C LEU A 182 21.80 -8.07 4.85
N LEU A 183 20.63 -7.49 5.23
CA LEU A 183 19.70 -8.15 6.13
C LEU A 183 19.08 -9.40 5.51
N ALA A 184 18.70 -9.35 4.23
CA ALA A 184 18.13 -10.50 3.53
C ALA A 184 19.12 -11.67 3.52
N MET A 185 20.40 -11.41 3.25
CA MET A 185 21.46 -12.43 3.29
C MET A 185 21.71 -12.93 4.71
N ALA A 186 21.80 -12.03 5.69
CA ALA A 186 22.12 -12.39 7.08
C ALA A 186 20.98 -13.18 7.76
N ILE A 187 19.73 -12.90 7.43
CA ILE A 187 18.55 -13.51 8.07
C ILE A 187 18.18 -14.85 7.41
N LYS A 188 18.57 -15.08 6.14
CA LYS A 188 18.15 -16.24 5.35
C LYS A 188 18.49 -17.56 6.05
N GLU A 189 19.77 -17.83 6.32
CA GLU A 189 20.21 -19.08 6.93
C GLU A 189 19.62 -19.34 8.32
N PRO A 190 19.59 -18.35 9.26
CA PRO A 190 18.90 -18.51 10.54
C PRO A 190 17.41 -18.85 10.41
N LEU A 191 16.71 -18.26 9.44
CA LEU A 191 15.29 -18.55 9.22
C LEU A 191 15.07 -19.93 8.61
N GLU A 192 15.91 -20.36 7.68
CA GLU A 192 15.87 -21.71 7.12
C GLU A 192 16.10 -22.76 8.23
N ALA A 193 17.09 -22.54 9.09
CA ALA A 193 17.36 -23.40 10.25
C ALA A 193 16.22 -23.39 11.28
N LEU A 194 15.57 -22.25 11.48
CA LEU A 194 14.43 -22.13 12.40
C LEU A 194 13.19 -22.84 11.83
N ALA A 195 12.97 -22.77 10.54
CA ALA A 195 11.82 -23.38 9.87
C ALA A 195 11.81 -24.92 10.00
N THR A 196 12.97 -25.57 10.23
CA THR A 196 13.08 -27.02 10.45
C THR A 196 12.72 -27.44 11.87
N LYS A 197 12.62 -26.50 12.83
CA LYS A 197 12.36 -26.83 14.24
C LYS A 197 10.87 -27.09 14.49
N PRO A 198 10.54 -27.95 15.47
CA PRO A 198 9.16 -28.16 15.90
C PRO A 198 8.48 -26.86 16.30
N GLY A 199 7.25 -26.64 15.85
CA GLY A 199 6.46 -25.40 16.09
C GLY A 199 6.63 -24.33 15.01
N PHE A 200 7.62 -24.39 14.14
CA PHE A 200 7.86 -23.41 13.08
C PHE A 200 7.48 -23.90 11.67
N GLY A 201 6.75 -25.01 11.55
CA GLY A 201 6.35 -25.60 10.25
C GLY A 201 5.52 -24.64 9.37
N TRP A 202 4.87 -23.63 9.95
CA TRP A 202 4.19 -22.59 9.19
C TRP A 202 5.18 -21.75 8.34
N MET A 203 6.43 -21.59 8.79
CA MET A 203 7.47 -20.89 8.02
C MET A 203 7.87 -21.66 6.77
N GLN A 204 7.85 -23.00 6.80
CA GLN A 204 8.09 -23.82 5.61
C GLN A 204 6.96 -23.63 4.59
N LYS A 205 5.69 -23.51 5.04
CA LYS A 205 4.55 -23.30 4.17
C LYS A 205 4.56 -21.91 3.50
N LEU A 206 4.97 -20.87 4.22
CA LEU A 206 5.10 -19.51 3.70
C LEU A 206 6.38 -19.32 2.88
N GLY A 207 7.40 -20.12 3.12
CA GLY A 207 8.75 -19.95 2.64
C GLY A 207 9.59 -19.01 3.53
N PRO A 208 10.78 -19.45 3.98
CA PRO A 208 11.66 -18.64 4.85
C PRO A 208 12.01 -17.27 4.26
N ASN A 209 12.21 -17.21 2.94
CA ASN A 209 12.51 -15.95 2.24
C ASN A 209 11.35 -14.94 2.31
N MET A 210 10.10 -15.39 2.24
CA MET A 210 8.94 -14.52 2.39
C MET A 210 8.85 -13.95 3.82
N VAL A 211 9.15 -14.77 4.82
CA VAL A 211 9.25 -14.31 6.23
C VAL A 211 10.38 -13.30 6.39
N SER A 212 11.53 -13.52 5.75
CA SER A 212 12.66 -12.57 5.72
C SER A 212 12.23 -11.20 5.20
N ILE A 213 11.48 -11.14 4.11
CA ILE A 213 10.97 -9.89 3.55
C ILE A 213 10.11 -9.14 4.58
N PHE A 214 9.18 -9.82 5.29
CA PHE A 214 8.36 -9.18 6.32
C PHE A 214 9.18 -8.66 7.50
N ILE A 215 10.21 -9.38 7.92
CA ILE A 215 11.12 -8.91 8.98
C ILE A 215 11.87 -7.66 8.52
N ILE A 216 12.35 -7.62 7.28
CA ILE A 216 13.02 -6.45 6.71
C ILE A 216 12.08 -5.24 6.68
N PHE A 217 10.84 -5.41 6.22
CA PHE A 217 9.85 -4.33 6.25
C PHE A 217 9.58 -3.83 7.67
N ALA A 218 9.45 -4.77 8.64
CA ALA A 218 9.23 -4.44 10.04
C ALA A 218 10.44 -3.74 10.70
N LEU A 219 11.66 -3.96 10.21
CA LEU A 219 12.87 -3.34 10.76
C LEU A 219 13.18 -1.97 10.13
N LEU A 220 12.88 -1.76 8.85
CA LEU A 220 13.38 -0.60 8.11
C LEU A 220 12.31 0.37 7.64
N TYR A 221 11.16 -0.11 7.14
CA TYR A 221 10.23 0.71 6.36
C TYR A 221 9.30 1.59 7.22
N TRP A 222 9.21 1.33 8.51
CA TRP A 222 8.35 2.09 9.43
C TRP A 222 8.86 3.52 9.73
N VAL A 223 10.14 3.81 9.46
CA VAL A 223 10.80 5.07 9.79
C VAL A 223 10.10 6.27 9.14
N GLY A 224 9.76 6.17 7.86
CA GLY A 224 9.02 7.21 7.13
C GLY A 224 7.65 7.49 7.73
N MET A 225 6.90 6.43 8.03
CA MET A 225 5.58 6.52 8.69
C MET A 225 5.70 7.17 10.07
N ALA A 226 6.70 6.78 10.87
CA ALA A 226 6.93 7.33 12.20
C ALA A 226 7.17 8.85 12.17
N ARG A 227 7.96 9.34 11.23
CA ARG A 227 8.22 10.79 11.06
C ARG A 227 6.95 11.56 10.69
N ILE A 228 6.14 11.01 9.77
CA ILE A 228 4.88 11.63 9.35
C ILE A 228 3.92 11.71 10.53
N VAL A 229 3.73 10.60 11.26
CA VAL A 229 2.83 10.54 12.41
C VAL A 229 3.32 11.44 13.53
N ARG A 230 4.64 11.45 13.82
CA ARG A 230 5.22 12.37 14.80
C ARG A 230 4.90 13.82 14.47
N SER A 231 5.09 14.24 13.23
CA SER A 231 4.79 15.62 12.78
C SER A 231 3.31 15.98 13.02
N GLN A 232 2.39 15.09 12.66
CA GLN A 232 0.96 15.29 12.87
C GLN A 232 0.60 15.35 14.37
N VAL A 233 1.14 14.44 15.16
CA VAL A 233 0.86 14.38 16.61
C VAL A 233 1.45 15.59 17.34
N LEU A 234 2.62 16.12 16.95
CA LEU A 234 3.17 17.36 17.53
C LEU A 234 2.22 18.55 17.35
N THR A 235 1.57 18.66 16.18
CA THR A 235 0.57 19.70 15.94
C THR A 235 -0.70 19.48 16.75
N LEU A 236 -1.18 18.22 16.81
CA LEU A 236 -2.45 17.90 17.46
C LEU A 236 -2.38 17.92 18.98
N LYS A 237 -1.24 17.62 19.59
CA LYS A 237 -1.11 17.55 21.05
C LYS A 237 -1.29 18.92 21.75
N GLU A 238 -1.13 20.01 21.03
CA GLU A 238 -1.32 21.38 21.52
C GLU A 238 -2.78 21.85 21.39
N SER A 239 -3.68 21.02 20.84
CA SER A 239 -5.08 21.37 20.64
C SER A 239 -5.85 21.40 21.96
N GLU A 240 -6.84 22.27 22.04
CA GLU A 240 -7.67 22.48 23.26
C GLU A 240 -8.36 21.20 23.74
N TYR A 241 -8.85 20.35 22.83
CA TYR A 241 -9.50 19.09 23.19
C TYR A 241 -8.54 18.08 23.84
N VAL A 242 -7.24 18.13 23.54
CA VAL A 242 -6.22 17.30 24.20
C VAL A 242 -5.93 17.81 25.59
N THR A 243 -5.84 19.15 25.74
CA THR A 243 -5.67 19.79 27.04
C THR A 243 -6.87 19.52 27.95
N ALA A 244 -8.10 19.61 27.42
CA ALA A 244 -9.31 19.28 28.17
C ALA A 244 -9.32 17.80 28.60
N ALA A 245 -8.94 16.87 27.72
CA ALA A 245 -8.85 15.46 28.05
C ALA A 245 -7.83 15.17 29.17
N ARG A 246 -6.69 15.89 29.19
CA ARG A 246 -5.70 15.82 30.29
C ARG A 246 -6.28 16.35 31.60
N ALA A 247 -6.96 17.50 31.56
CA ALA A 247 -7.59 18.09 32.75
C ALA A 247 -8.65 17.16 33.38
N LEU A 248 -9.34 16.38 32.53
CA LEU A 248 -10.31 15.36 32.96
C LEU A 248 -9.66 14.04 33.41
N GLY A 249 -8.31 13.97 33.50
CA GLY A 249 -7.58 12.81 33.99
C GLY A 249 -7.40 11.66 32.98
N ALA A 250 -7.52 11.91 31.68
CA ALA A 250 -7.27 10.88 30.67
C ALA A 250 -5.79 10.45 30.66
N SER A 251 -5.56 9.13 30.69
CA SER A 251 -4.20 8.58 30.60
C SER A 251 -3.56 8.86 29.24
N GLY A 252 -2.21 8.98 29.19
CA GLY A 252 -1.48 9.24 27.95
C GLY A 252 -1.79 8.25 26.83
N GLY A 253 -1.87 6.96 27.13
CA GLY A 253 -2.24 5.93 26.15
C GLY A 253 -3.67 6.11 25.58
N ARG A 254 -4.63 6.56 26.43
CA ARG A 254 -5.99 6.90 25.98
C ARG A 254 -5.99 8.12 25.07
N ILE A 255 -5.21 9.14 25.39
CA ILE A 255 -5.07 10.35 24.57
C ILE A 255 -4.47 9.99 23.21
N ILE A 256 -3.37 9.24 23.17
CA ILE A 256 -2.76 8.78 21.92
C ILE A 256 -3.78 8.02 21.06
N LYS A 257 -4.38 6.96 21.61
CA LYS A 257 -5.23 6.05 20.84
C LYS A 257 -6.54 6.70 20.41
N LYS A 258 -7.24 7.41 21.31
CA LYS A 258 -8.61 7.89 21.09
C LYS A 258 -8.68 9.30 20.50
N HIS A 259 -7.67 10.14 20.77
CA HIS A 259 -7.70 11.54 20.38
C HIS A 259 -6.69 11.87 19.28
N LEU A 260 -5.43 11.43 19.40
CA LEU A 260 -4.39 11.79 18.47
C LEU A 260 -4.43 10.94 17.20
N LEU A 261 -4.29 9.61 17.31
CA LEU A 261 -4.28 8.72 16.14
C LEU A 261 -5.59 8.77 15.36
N THR A 262 -6.73 8.93 16.05
CA THR A 262 -8.03 9.06 15.38
C THR A 262 -8.10 10.33 14.49
N ASN A 263 -7.50 11.44 14.94
CA ASN A 263 -7.44 12.67 14.15
C ASN A 263 -6.35 12.65 13.06
N CYS A 264 -5.39 11.69 13.12
CA CYS A 264 -4.42 11.44 12.07
C CYS A 264 -4.93 10.47 10.98
N MET A 265 -6.14 9.89 11.12
CA MET A 265 -6.61 8.80 10.25
C MET A 265 -6.54 9.12 8.76
N GLY A 266 -6.85 10.36 8.34
CA GLY A 266 -6.73 10.75 6.93
C GLY A 266 -5.31 10.57 6.40
N THR A 267 -4.33 11.12 7.11
CA THR A 267 -2.91 10.99 6.74
C THR A 267 -2.45 9.52 6.81
N LEU A 268 -2.87 8.76 7.83
CA LEU A 268 -2.50 7.35 7.98
C LEU A 268 -2.98 6.50 6.81
N ILE A 269 -4.24 6.67 6.38
CA ILE A 269 -4.82 5.93 5.24
C ILE A 269 -4.04 6.24 3.97
N VAL A 270 -3.83 7.51 3.67
CA VAL A 270 -3.11 7.95 2.47
C VAL A 270 -1.69 7.38 2.47
N THR A 271 -0.94 7.58 3.55
CA THR A 271 0.45 7.11 3.64
C THR A 271 0.53 5.58 3.55
N THR A 272 -0.40 4.85 4.18
CA THR A 272 -0.44 3.38 4.10
C THR A 272 -0.75 2.91 2.69
N THR A 273 -1.68 3.57 1.99
CA THR A 273 -2.02 3.21 0.61
C THR A 273 -0.83 3.45 -0.34
N LEU A 274 -0.11 4.55 -0.18
CA LEU A 274 1.09 4.86 -0.96
C LEU A 274 2.30 3.97 -0.58
N GLN A 275 2.27 3.32 0.60
CA GLN A 275 3.27 2.34 0.99
C GLN A 275 3.13 1.02 0.23
N ILE A 276 1.91 0.65 -0.22
CA ILE A 276 1.67 -0.61 -0.95
C ILE A 276 2.52 -0.72 -2.22
N PRO A 277 2.48 0.24 -3.18
CA PRO A 277 3.30 0.17 -4.40
C PRO A 277 4.80 0.16 -4.11
N SER A 278 5.26 0.90 -3.10
CA SER A 278 6.66 0.88 -2.67
C SER A 278 7.08 -0.51 -2.18
N SER A 279 6.21 -1.16 -1.38
CA SER A 279 6.47 -2.52 -0.89
C SER A 279 6.45 -3.58 -1.99
N ILE A 280 5.53 -3.46 -2.96
CA ILE A 280 5.47 -4.34 -4.14
C ILE A 280 6.75 -4.19 -4.97
N PHE A 281 7.20 -2.95 -5.20
CA PHE A 281 8.44 -2.70 -5.92
C PHE A 281 9.65 -3.35 -5.22
N THR A 282 9.77 -3.13 -3.90
CA THR A 282 10.88 -3.69 -3.12
C THR A 282 10.86 -5.22 -3.09
N GLU A 283 9.68 -5.83 -2.90
CA GLU A 283 9.53 -7.30 -2.98
C GLU A 283 9.98 -7.81 -4.35
N SER A 284 9.47 -7.20 -5.43
CA SER A 284 9.79 -7.60 -6.79
C SER A 284 11.27 -7.42 -7.10
N TYR A 285 11.90 -6.35 -6.60
CA TYR A 285 13.33 -6.10 -6.74
C TYR A 285 14.17 -7.13 -6.00
N LEU A 286 13.83 -7.45 -4.74
CA LEU A 286 14.51 -8.49 -3.97
C LEU A 286 14.36 -9.89 -4.60
N SER A 287 13.15 -10.19 -5.08
CA SER A 287 12.87 -11.43 -5.79
C SER A 287 13.63 -11.51 -7.10
N PHE A 288 13.77 -10.39 -7.83
CA PHE A 288 14.60 -10.29 -9.03
C PHE A 288 16.08 -10.55 -8.74
N LEU A 289 16.60 -10.12 -7.60
CA LEU A 289 17.97 -10.41 -7.16
C LEU A 289 18.15 -11.82 -6.58
N GLY A 290 17.09 -12.64 -6.51
CA GLY A 290 17.13 -13.98 -5.93
C GLY A 290 17.09 -14.02 -4.40
N LEU A 291 16.81 -12.89 -3.76
CA LEU A 291 16.69 -12.74 -2.30
C LEU A 291 15.23 -12.72 -1.84
N GLY A 292 14.29 -12.81 -2.78
CA GLY A 292 12.86 -12.77 -2.54
C GLY A 292 12.21 -14.14 -2.41
N VAL A 293 10.96 -14.23 -2.87
CA VAL A 293 10.15 -15.45 -2.80
C VAL A 293 10.80 -16.57 -3.63
N ALA A 294 10.96 -17.75 -3.01
CA ALA A 294 11.58 -18.90 -3.64
C ALA A 294 10.55 -19.88 -4.23
N ALA A 295 11.00 -20.64 -5.22
CA ALA A 295 10.23 -21.77 -5.76
C ALA A 295 9.73 -22.71 -4.64
N PRO A 296 8.55 -23.35 -4.78
CA PRO A 296 7.74 -23.41 -6.00
C PRO A 296 6.84 -22.19 -6.25
N MET A 297 6.59 -21.35 -5.21
CA MET A 297 5.72 -20.18 -5.35
C MET A 297 6.36 -19.12 -6.25
N PRO A 298 5.69 -18.68 -7.32
CA PRO A 298 6.17 -17.57 -8.13
C PRO A 298 5.88 -16.24 -7.45
N SER A 299 6.76 -15.24 -7.63
CA SER A 299 6.43 -13.82 -7.49
C SER A 299 6.68 -13.14 -8.84
N LEU A 300 6.14 -11.93 -9.03
CA LEU A 300 6.38 -11.23 -10.30
C LEU A 300 7.86 -10.95 -10.55
N GLY A 301 8.61 -10.61 -9.49
CA GLY A 301 10.06 -10.42 -9.57
C GLY A 301 10.82 -11.70 -9.90
N SER A 302 10.47 -12.84 -9.29
CA SER A 302 11.12 -14.12 -9.60
C SER A 302 10.82 -14.60 -11.03
N LEU A 303 9.59 -14.38 -11.53
CA LEU A 303 9.25 -14.66 -12.93
C LEU A 303 10.07 -13.81 -13.89
N ALA A 304 10.28 -12.54 -13.58
CA ALA A 304 11.13 -11.66 -14.38
C ALA A 304 12.59 -12.17 -14.41
N THR A 305 13.13 -12.59 -13.26
CA THR A 305 14.49 -13.18 -13.19
C THR A 305 14.64 -14.42 -14.07
N ASP A 306 13.68 -15.33 -13.97
CA ASP A 306 13.67 -16.56 -14.79
C ASP A 306 13.65 -16.25 -16.28
N ALA A 307 12.98 -15.16 -16.67
CA ALA A 307 12.79 -14.75 -18.07
C ALA A 307 14.01 -14.03 -18.67
N VAL A 308 14.86 -13.37 -17.88
CA VAL A 308 16.01 -12.58 -18.38
C VAL A 308 16.90 -13.37 -19.32
N LYS A 309 17.21 -14.62 -18.99
CA LYS A 309 18.10 -15.47 -19.81
C LYS A 309 17.53 -15.83 -21.18
N GLY A 310 16.22 -15.70 -21.36
CA GLY A 310 15.51 -16.02 -22.61
C GLY A 310 14.83 -14.82 -23.25
N MET A 311 15.08 -13.60 -22.81
CA MET A 311 14.30 -12.41 -23.17
C MET A 311 14.29 -12.10 -24.68
N ASN A 312 15.38 -12.42 -25.39
CA ASN A 312 15.46 -12.18 -26.83
C ASN A 312 14.64 -13.19 -27.66
N THR A 313 14.44 -14.41 -27.12
CA THR A 313 13.73 -15.50 -27.82
C THR A 313 12.26 -15.55 -27.38
N TYR A 314 12.00 -15.33 -26.08
CA TYR A 314 10.67 -15.42 -25.47
C TYR A 314 10.33 -14.15 -24.70
N PRO A 315 10.15 -13.00 -25.37
CA PRO A 315 10.00 -11.69 -24.72
C PRO A 315 8.74 -11.62 -23.83
N VAL A 316 7.69 -12.35 -24.15
CA VAL A 316 6.43 -12.38 -23.38
C VAL A 316 6.65 -12.80 -21.94
N LEU A 317 7.60 -13.74 -21.70
CA LEU A 317 7.91 -14.22 -20.35
C LEU A 317 8.49 -13.11 -19.46
N LEU A 318 9.14 -12.09 -20.02
CA LEU A 318 9.64 -10.92 -19.27
C LEU A 318 8.61 -9.78 -19.26
N ILE A 319 7.98 -9.52 -20.42
CA ILE A 319 7.04 -8.38 -20.56
C ILE A 319 5.83 -8.55 -19.66
N ALA A 320 5.26 -9.74 -19.54
CA ALA A 320 4.03 -9.94 -18.78
C ALA A 320 4.20 -9.63 -17.27
N PRO A 321 5.19 -10.17 -16.53
CA PRO A 321 5.39 -9.80 -15.14
C PRO A 321 5.83 -8.34 -14.97
N ALA A 322 6.66 -7.80 -15.85
CA ALA A 322 7.10 -6.41 -15.79
C ALA A 322 5.93 -5.43 -16.00
N LEU A 323 5.07 -5.69 -16.97
CA LEU A 323 3.86 -4.92 -17.22
C LEU A 323 2.92 -4.97 -16.00
N MET A 324 2.73 -6.16 -15.41
CA MET A 324 1.88 -6.32 -14.23
C MET A 324 2.39 -5.53 -13.03
N ILE A 325 3.70 -5.57 -12.74
CA ILE A 325 4.34 -4.74 -11.69
C ILE A 325 4.08 -3.26 -11.98
N SER A 326 4.32 -2.82 -13.21
CA SER A 326 4.16 -1.42 -13.61
C SER A 326 2.72 -0.94 -13.45
N VAL A 327 1.74 -1.74 -13.90
CA VAL A 327 0.31 -1.43 -13.76
C VAL A 327 -0.09 -1.38 -12.29
N MET A 328 0.34 -2.35 -11.48
CA MET A 328 0.04 -2.36 -10.03
C MET A 328 0.57 -1.10 -9.35
N ILE A 329 1.84 -0.74 -9.58
CA ILE A 329 2.45 0.46 -9.00
C ILE A 329 1.68 1.71 -9.44
N LEU A 330 1.35 1.82 -10.72
CA LEU A 330 0.63 2.97 -11.27
C LEU A 330 -0.75 3.13 -10.63
N VAL A 331 -1.56 2.07 -10.61
CA VAL A 331 -2.94 2.18 -10.13
C VAL A 331 -3.02 2.40 -8.63
N PHE A 332 -2.10 1.83 -7.83
CA PHE A 332 -2.04 2.10 -6.39
C PHE A 332 -1.58 3.52 -6.09
N ASN A 333 -0.64 4.10 -6.86
CA ASN A 333 -0.24 5.50 -6.72
C ASN A 333 -1.41 6.44 -7.08
N LEU A 334 -2.05 6.24 -8.23
CA LEU A 334 -3.20 7.06 -8.66
C LEU A 334 -4.37 6.98 -7.67
N PHE A 335 -4.62 5.80 -7.12
CA PHE A 335 -5.64 5.61 -6.09
C PHE A 335 -5.26 6.30 -4.77
N GLY A 336 -3.99 6.18 -4.36
CA GLY A 336 -3.44 6.83 -3.17
C GLY A 336 -3.51 8.35 -3.25
N ASP A 337 -3.18 8.94 -4.40
CA ASP A 337 -3.32 10.38 -4.66
C ASP A 337 -4.80 10.82 -4.58
N GLY A 338 -5.70 10.04 -5.17
CA GLY A 338 -7.14 10.30 -5.06
C GLY A 338 -7.67 10.20 -3.62
N LEU A 339 -7.14 9.27 -2.80
CA LEU A 339 -7.43 9.22 -1.37
C LEU A 339 -6.88 10.45 -0.64
N ARG A 340 -5.68 10.90 -0.98
CA ARG A 340 -5.07 12.11 -0.42
C ARG A 340 -5.98 13.31 -0.68
N ASP A 341 -6.40 13.53 -1.91
CA ASP A 341 -7.30 14.64 -2.28
C ASP A 341 -8.64 14.56 -1.54
N ALA A 342 -9.17 13.36 -1.36
CA ALA A 342 -10.45 13.13 -0.72
C ALA A 342 -10.43 13.38 0.80
N PHE A 343 -9.32 13.00 1.47
CA PHE A 343 -9.19 13.04 2.93
C PHE A 343 -8.31 14.20 3.44
N ASP A 344 -7.77 15.08 2.56
CA ASP A 344 -7.02 16.26 2.99
C ASP A 344 -7.96 17.30 3.60
N PRO A 345 -7.77 17.66 4.89
CA PRO A 345 -8.62 18.66 5.53
C PRO A 345 -8.39 20.08 5.00
N LYS A 346 -7.27 20.36 4.34
CA LYS A 346 -6.93 21.69 3.80
C LYS A 346 -7.74 22.04 2.53
N LEU A 347 -8.27 21.03 1.84
CA LEU A 347 -9.12 21.23 0.66
C LEU A 347 -10.62 21.45 1.01
N LYS A 348 -10.91 21.78 2.26
CA LYS A 348 -12.25 22.14 2.74
C LYS A 348 -12.63 23.60 2.45
N SER A 349 -12.21 24.15 1.33
CA SER A 349 -12.69 25.47 0.87
C SER A 349 -13.99 25.36 0.09
#